data_daca9ad96ce0176282677a9251080f81
#
_entry.id   daca9ad96ce0176282677a9251080f81
#
_cell.length_a   1.000
_cell.length_b   1.000
_cell.length_c   1.000
_cell.angle_alpha   90.00
_cell.angle_beta   90.00
_cell.angle_gamma   90.00
#
_symmetry.space_group_name_H-M   'P 1'
#
loop_
_entity.id
_entity.type
_entity.pdbx_description
1 polymer ?
#
loop_
_entity_poly.entity_id
_entity_poly.type
_entity_poly.pdbx_seq_one_letter_code
_entity_poly.pdbx_strand_id
1 'polypeptide(L)'
;VITLKIDINGSTMSLDIFKQTTTVTNNDRETLIGQKSIVIWLTGLSGSGKSTIANEIANQLHKMGKLSYILDGDNVRLGLNKDLGFSDDDRKENIRRIAETAKLMSDAGMIVITAFISPFINERKMAKQIIGEDKFFEIFINTPLDLCESRDPKGLYKKARMGQIPMFTGIDSAYEQPLNPYLSINTDNTQAFDSAKVIINHLISDSKLMSSTKEVDNLDKKKTLAIDFDGVIHKYSQGFKGLDNIYDGPMDGTYEALAKLKEDGYILKILSSRPKEYIIKWLEENNLDKFVSEVSNHKFPASLYIDDRGFNFKNWSQCLTNIKTFLK
;
A
#
# COMPACT_ATOMS: atom_id res chain seq x y z
N VAL A 1 -13.11 19.85 -31.93
CA VAL A 1 -12.97 18.98 -33.12
C VAL A 1 -11.49 18.65 -33.26
N ILE A 2 -11.12 17.41 -33.00
CA ILE A 2 -9.73 16.92 -33.27
C ILE A 2 -9.82 16.20 -34.61
N THR A 3 -9.32 16.84 -35.66
CA THR A 3 -9.18 16.20 -36.99
C THR A 3 -7.85 15.44 -36.99
N LEU A 4 -7.90 14.12 -36.85
CA LEU A 4 -6.73 13.26 -37.10
C LEU A 4 -6.69 13.01 -38.62
N LYS A 5 -5.71 13.61 -39.29
CA LYS A 5 -5.41 13.28 -40.70
C LYS A 5 -4.50 12.06 -40.71
N ILE A 6 -5.04 10.92 -41.16
CA ILE A 6 -4.22 9.74 -41.44
C ILE A 6 -4.12 9.68 -42.99
N ASP A 7 -2.91 9.85 -43.50
CA ASP A 7 -2.60 9.75 -44.91
C ASP A 7 -2.28 8.27 -45.23
N ILE A 8 -3.22 7.57 -45.84
CA ILE A 8 -2.99 6.23 -46.38
C ILE A 8 -3.32 6.30 -47.85
N ASN A 9 -2.33 6.19 -48.70
CA ASN A 9 -2.46 6.16 -50.19
C ASN A 9 -3.13 7.38 -50.80
N GLY A 10 -2.86 8.60 -50.35
CA GLY A 10 -3.38 9.83 -50.97
C GLY A 10 -4.86 10.12 -50.71
N SER A 11 -5.50 9.38 -49.81
CA SER A 11 -6.88 9.65 -49.37
C SER A 11 -6.88 10.18 -47.92
N THR A 12 -7.41 11.36 -47.73
CA THR A 12 -7.60 11.97 -46.40
C THR A 12 -8.87 11.38 -45.78
N MET A 13 -8.75 10.45 -44.87
CA MET A 13 -9.87 9.98 -44.06
C MET A 13 -10.06 10.91 -42.86
N SER A 14 -11.11 11.75 -42.85
CA SER A 14 -11.50 12.49 -41.66
C SER A 14 -12.35 11.56 -40.78
N LEU A 15 -11.82 11.16 -39.64
CA LEU A 15 -12.65 10.55 -38.62
C LEU A 15 -13.34 11.68 -37.86
N ASP A 16 -14.65 11.88 -38.07
CA ASP A 16 -15.45 12.82 -37.30
C ASP A 16 -15.69 12.27 -35.87
N ILE A 17 -14.68 12.40 -35.02
CA ILE A 17 -14.79 12.03 -33.63
C ILE A 17 -15.04 13.29 -32.80
N PHE A 18 -16.17 13.33 -32.11
CA PHE A 18 -16.57 14.43 -31.25
C PHE A 18 -16.34 14.04 -29.79
N LYS A 19 -15.60 14.87 -29.06
CA LYS A 19 -15.45 14.71 -27.62
C LYS A 19 -16.79 15.00 -26.94
N GLN A 20 -17.36 13.98 -26.28
CA GLN A 20 -18.53 14.18 -25.42
C GLN A 20 -18.12 14.82 -24.09
N THR A 21 -18.88 15.82 -23.66
CA THR A 21 -18.74 16.41 -22.34
C THR A 21 -19.70 15.75 -21.36
N THR A 22 -19.18 15.30 -20.22
CA THR A 22 -19.99 14.75 -19.14
C THR A 22 -20.22 15.80 -18.07
N THR A 23 -21.40 15.80 -17.43
CA THR A 23 -21.71 16.72 -16.33
C THR A 23 -20.97 16.35 -15.05
N VAL A 24 -20.71 15.04 -14.83
CA VAL A 24 -19.91 14.58 -13.69
C VAL A 24 -18.42 14.64 -14.06
N THR A 25 -17.68 15.50 -13.39
CA THR A 25 -16.27 15.75 -13.64
C THR A 25 -15.37 14.82 -12.83
N ASN A 26 -14.06 14.81 -13.11
CA ASN A 26 -13.08 14.13 -12.26
C ASN A 26 -13.09 14.69 -10.83
N ASN A 27 -13.18 16.01 -10.66
CA ASN A 27 -13.23 16.63 -9.33
C ASN A 27 -14.46 16.20 -8.52
N ASP A 28 -15.61 15.99 -9.16
CA ASP A 28 -16.81 15.45 -8.49
C ASP A 28 -16.56 14.04 -7.97
N ARG A 29 -15.87 13.20 -8.75
CA ARG A 29 -15.52 11.83 -8.35
C ARG A 29 -14.46 11.82 -7.23
N GLU A 30 -13.45 12.67 -7.32
CA GLU A 30 -12.44 12.84 -6.26
C GLU A 30 -13.08 13.29 -4.95
N THR A 31 -14.02 14.22 -5.01
CA THR A 31 -14.79 14.68 -3.85
C THR A 31 -15.65 13.56 -3.27
N LEU A 32 -16.34 12.78 -4.12
CA LEU A 32 -17.18 11.67 -3.69
C LEU A 32 -16.37 10.57 -2.99
N ILE A 33 -15.17 10.27 -3.51
CA ILE A 33 -14.29 9.21 -2.97
C ILE A 33 -13.43 9.75 -1.81
N GLY A 34 -13.28 11.05 -1.66
CA GLY A 34 -12.45 11.68 -0.64
C GLY A 34 -10.94 11.49 -0.88
N GLN A 35 -10.51 11.50 -2.16
CA GLN A 35 -9.09 11.37 -2.52
C GLN A 35 -8.77 12.11 -3.81
N LYS A 36 -7.50 12.48 -3.99
CA LYS A 36 -6.98 12.91 -5.28
C LYS A 36 -6.63 11.70 -6.14
N SER A 37 -6.94 11.76 -7.41
CA SER A 37 -6.59 10.73 -8.38
C SER A 37 -5.24 11.03 -9.02
N ILE A 38 -4.33 10.07 -8.96
CA ILE A 38 -2.98 10.16 -9.49
C ILE A 38 -2.56 8.84 -10.14
N VAL A 39 -1.51 8.89 -10.95
CA VAL A 39 -0.87 7.71 -11.52
C VAL A 39 0.57 7.64 -11.02
N ILE A 40 0.86 6.61 -10.24
CA ILE A 40 2.20 6.26 -9.75
C ILE A 40 2.82 5.32 -10.79
N TRP A 41 3.71 5.86 -11.62
CA TRP A 41 4.33 5.13 -12.72
C TRP A 41 5.67 4.54 -12.31
N LEU A 42 5.69 3.25 -11.93
CA LEU A 42 6.92 2.55 -11.58
C LEU A 42 7.65 2.08 -12.85
N THR A 43 8.90 2.48 -13.03
CA THR A 43 9.79 2.04 -14.12
C THR A 43 11.08 1.47 -13.55
N GLY A 44 11.75 0.58 -14.29
CA GLY A 44 13.00 -0.08 -13.89
C GLY A 44 13.16 -1.46 -14.54
N LEU A 45 14.31 -2.08 -14.38
CA LEU A 45 14.67 -3.38 -14.97
C LEU A 45 13.75 -4.51 -14.49
N SER A 46 13.68 -5.62 -15.23
CA SER A 46 13.10 -6.87 -14.72
C SER A 46 13.81 -7.27 -13.41
N GLY A 47 13.11 -7.83 -12.44
CA GLY A 47 13.72 -8.18 -11.14
C GLY A 47 14.05 -7.00 -10.21
N SER A 48 13.80 -5.74 -10.61
CA SER A 48 14.09 -4.58 -9.75
C SER A 48 13.17 -4.43 -8.53
N GLY A 49 12.05 -5.17 -8.46
CA GLY A 49 11.12 -5.12 -7.34
C GLY A 49 9.84 -4.30 -7.59
N LYS A 50 9.59 -3.81 -8.81
CA LYS A 50 8.41 -2.97 -9.15
C LYS A 50 7.09 -3.55 -8.69
N SER A 51 6.78 -4.80 -9.04
CA SER A 51 5.50 -5.46 -8.71
C SER A 51 5.35 -5.65 -7.19
N THR A 52 6.44 -5.95 -6.48
CA THR A 52 6.45 -6.10 -5.03
C THR A 52 6.19 -4.76 -4.34
N ILE A 53 6.86 -3.70 -4.81
CA ILE A 53 6.65 -2.33 -4.31
C ILE A 53 5.25 -1.83 -4.66
N ALA A 54 4.75 -2.09 -5.89
CA ALA A 54 3.39 -1.73 -6.29
C ALA A 54 2.34 -2.36 -5.38
N ASN A 55 2.49 -3.65 -5.06
CA ASN A 55 1.60 -4.35 -4.13
C ASN A 55 1.66 -3.74 -2.73
N GLU A 56 2.86 -3.38 -2.25
CA GLU A 56 3.01 -2.77 -0.93
C GLU A 56 2.45 -1.35 -0.88
N ILE A 57 2.59 -0.55 -1.96
CA ILE A 57 1.92 0.75 -2.09
C ILE A 57 0.40 0.56 -2.00
N ALA A 58 -0.17 -0.40 -2.76
CA ALA A 58 -1.60 -0.66 -2.73
C ALA A 58 -2.09 -1.08 -1.34
N ASN A 59 -1.33 -1.94 -0.63
CA ASN A 59 -1.63 -2.35 0.74
C ASN A 59 -1.65 -1.17 1.72
N GLN A 60 -0.65 -0.27 1.64
CA GLN A 60 -0.58 0.89 2.50
C GLN A 60 -1.69 1.89 2.17
N LEU A 61 -1.96 2.16 0.89
CA LEU A 61 -3.08 3.00 0.45
C LEU A 61 -4.43 2.43 0.90
N HIS A 62 -4.63 1.12 0.81
CA HIS A 62 -5.85 0.46 1.29
C HIS A 62 -6.04 0.66 2.80
N LYS A 63 -4.97 0.50 3.60
CA LYS A 63 -4.99 0.80 5.05
C LYS A 63 -5.29 2.26 5.35
N MET A 64 -4.97 3.18 4.43
CA MET A 64 -5.32 4.60 4.50
C MET A 64 -6.74 4.91 3.99
N GLY A 65 -7.55 3.90 3.68
CA GLY A 65 -8.90 4.06 3.13
C GLY A 65 -8.92 4.61 1.70
N LYS A 66 -7.84 4.44 0.93
CA LYS A 66 -7.73 4.94 -0.44
C LYS A 66 -8.03 3.85 -1.46
N LEU A 67 -8.81 4.20 -2.48
CA LEU A 67 -9.12 3.34 -3.61
C LEU A 67 -7.95 3.37 -4.60
N SER A 68 -7.25 2.26 -4.74
CA SER A 68 -6.15 2.12 -5.70
C SER A 68 -6.28 0.86 -6.55
N TYR A 69 -5.65 0.86 -7.72
CA TYR A 69 -5.59 -0.30 -8.61
C TYR A 69 -4.19 -0.46 -9.21
N ILE A 70 -3.73 -1.71 -9.32
CA ILE A 70 -2.43 -2.04 -9.91
C ILE A 70 -2.62 -2.50 -11.34
N LEU A 71 -1.93 -1.83 -12.28
CA LEU A 71 -1.72 -2.29 -13.64
C LEU A 71 -0.31 -2.90 -13.71
N ASP A 72 -0.22 -4.22 -13.65
CA ASP A 72 1.04 -4.95 -13.73
C ASP A 72 1.27 -5.51 -15.15
N GLY A 73 2.53 -5.49 -15.60
CA GLY A 73 2.90 -5.85 -16.97
C GLY A 73 2.51 -7.27 -17.39
N ASP A 74 2.63 -8.24 -16.47
CA ASP A 74 2.25 -9.62 -16.77
C ASP A 74 0.73 -9.79 -16.83
N ASN A 75 0.02 -9.18 -15.87
CA ASN A 75 -1.43 -9.30 -15.77
C ASN A 75 -2.16 -8.70 -16.98
N VAL A 76 -1.73 -7.52 -17.46
CA VAL A 76 -2.39 -6.88 -18.60
C VAL A 76 -2.14 -7.64 -19.91
N ARG A 77 -1.02 -8.36 -20.03
CA ARG A 77 -0.73 -9.21 -21.19
C ARG A 77 -1.55 -10.49 -21.23
N LEU A 78 -2.15 -10.90 -20.12
CA LEU A 78 -3.11 -12.02 -20.11
C LEU A 78 -4.50 -11.61 -20.65
N GLY A 79 -4.80 -10.32 -20.73
CA GLY A 79 -6.11 -9.81 -21.14
C GLY A 79 -6.00 -8.65 -22.13
N LEU A 80 -5.89 -7.42 -21.62
CA LEU A 80 -5.96 -6.17 -22.38
C LEU A 80 -4.96 -6.12 -23.56
N ASN A 81 -3.75 -6.63 -23.36
CA ASN A 81 -2.66 -6.58 -24.34
C ASN A 81 -2.21 -7.99 -24.79
N LYS A 82 -3.10 -8.97 -24.77
CA LYS A 82 -2.81 -10.36 -25.17
C LYS A 82 -2.44 -10.52 -26.65
N ASP A 83 -2.81 -9.56 -27.47
CA ASP A 83 -2.53 -9.48 -28.90
C ASP A 83 -1.14 -8.92 -29.22
N LEU A 84 -0.43 -8.35 -28.23
CA LEU A 84 0.88 -7.72 -28.42
C LEU A 84 2.03 -8.69 -28.07
N GLY A 85 3.05 -8.69 -28.94
CA GLY A 85 4.32 -9.38 -28.74
C GLY A 85 5.33 -8.53 -27.97
N PHE A 86 6.62 -8.70 -28.34
CA PHE A 86 7.75 -8.03 -27.71
C PHE A 86 8.63 -7.22 -28.68
N SER A 87 8.16 -6.99 -29.91
CA SER A 87 8.78 -6.04 -30.84
C SER A 87 8.77 -4.62 -30.25
N ASP A 88 9.57 -3.73 -30.76
CA ASP A 88 9.61 -2.34 -30.30
C ASP A 88 8.26 -1.64 -30.51
N ASP A 89 7.58 -1.92 -31.62
CA ASP A 89 6.24 -1.39 -31.89
C ASP A 89 5.21 -1.94 -30.89
N ASP A 90 5.23 -3.24 -30.61
CA ASP A 90 4.35 -3.86 -29.61
C ASP A 90 4.60 -3.29 -28.19
N ARG A 91 5.87 -3.05 -27.84
CA ARG A 91 6.22 -2.44 -26.55
C ARG A 91 5.69 -1.02 -26.44
N LYS A 92 5.87 -0.22 -27.50
CA LYS A 92 5.34 1.14 -27.58
C LYS A 92 3.82 1.17 -27.48
N GLU A 93 3.13 0.30 -28.23
CA GLU A 93 1.67 0.17 -28.18
C GLU A 93 1.19 -0.33 -26.81
N ASN A 94 1.91 -1.27 -26.19
CA ASN A 94 1.63 -1.70 -24.82
C ASN A 94 1.67 -0.52 -23.84
N ILE A 95 2.70 0.32 -23.87
CA ILE A 95 2.80 1.50 -23.00
C ILE A 95 1.70 2.52 -23.31
N ARG A 96 1.37 2.74 -24.59
CA ARG A 96 0.27 3.62 -24.99
C ARG A 96 -1.08 3.15 -24.42
N ARG A 97 -1.44 1.88 -24.59
CA ARG A 97 -2.69 1.31 -24.06
C ARG A 97 -2.77 1.42 -22.53
N ILE A 98 -1.65 1.16 -21.85
CA ILE A 98 -1.59 1.29 -20.38
C ILE A 98 -1.78 2.74 -19.95
N ALA A 99 -1.15 3.70 -20.64
CA ALA A 99 -1.31 5.12 -20.35
C ALA A 99 -2.77 5.59 -20.52
N GLU A 100 -3.43 5.17 -21.59
CA GLU A 100 -4.86 5.48 -21.81
C GLU A 100 -5.75 4.85 -20.74
N THR A 101 -5.48 3.58 -20.38
CA THR A 101 -6.23 2.89 -19.32
C THR A 101 -6.03 3.57 -17.98
N ALA A 102 -4.77 3.89 -17.63
CA ALA A 102 -4.45 4.58 -16.39
C ALA A 102 -5.12 5.96 -16.31
N LYS A 103 -5.17 6.69 -17.44
CA LYS A 103 -5.90 7.96 -17.53
C LYS A 103 -7.39 7.80 -17.24
N LEU A 104 -8.05 6.84 -17.89
CA LEU A 104 -9.49 6.59 -17.69
C LEU A 104 -9.79 6.22 -16.22
N MET A 105 -8.97 5.37 -15.62
CA MET A 105 -9.11 4.99 -14.21
C MET A 105 -8.84 6.17 -13.26
N SER A 106 -7.84 6.99 -13.58
CA SER A 106 -7.56 8.22 -12.83
C SER A 106 -8.71 9.22 -12.98
N ASP A 107 -9.29 9.37 -14.18
CA ASP A 107 -10.48 10.21 -14.39
C ASP A 107 -11.71 9.71 -13.62
N ALA A 108 -11.77 8.39 -13.34
CA ALA A 108 -12.78 7.79 -12.46
C ALA A 108 -12.54 8.07 -10.96
N GLY A 109 -11.45 8.76 -10.58
CA GLY A 109 -11.13 9.12 -9.19
C GLY A 109 -10.15 8.16 -8.50
N MET A 110 -9.61 7.16 -9.21
CA MET A 110 -8.74 6.12 -8.62
C MET A 110 -7.28 6.56 -8.58
N ILE A 111 -6.55 6.04 -7.60
CA ILE A 111 -5.08 6.05 -7.59
C ILE A 111 -4.62 4.83 -8.40
N VAL A 112 -3.91 5.06 -9.51
CA VAL A 112 -3.43 3.99 -10.37
C VAL A 112 -1.95 3.76 -10.13
N ILE A 113 -1.55 2.51 -9.92
CA ILE A 113 -0.16 2.12 -9.74
C ILE A 113 0.22 1.26 -10.95
N THR A 114 1.18 1.72 -11.74
CA THR A 114 1.65 0.94 -12.90
C THR A 114 3.01 0.30 -12.61
N ALA A 115 3.20 -0.96 -12.97
CA ALA A 115 4.45 -1.70 -12.78
C ALA A 115 4.94 -2.28 -14.11
N PHE A 116 5.66 -1.46 -14.88
CA PHE A 116 6.20 -1.81 -16.19
C PHE A 116 7.71 -1.50 -16.28
N ILE A 117 8.42 -2.22 -17.13
CA ILE A 117 9.82 -1.88 -17.43
C ILE A 117 9.86 -0.49 -18.05
N SER A 118 9.01 -0.21 -19.05
CA SER A 118 8.93 1.05 -19.82
C SER A 118 10.33 1.62 -20.12
N PRO A 119 11.14 0.90 -20.94
CA PRO A 119 12.57 1.10 -20.98
C PRO A 119 12.99 2.42 -21.65
N PHE A 120 12.17 2.98 -22.55
CA PHE A 120 12.56 4.13 -23.35
C PHE A 120 11.97 5.44 -22.82
N ILE A 121 12.78 6.50 -22.82
CA ILE A 121 12.39 7.84 -22.36
C ILE A 121 11.18 8.37 -23.15
N ASN A 122 11.18 8.14 -24.48
CA ASN A 122 10.09 8.62 -25.34
C ASN A 122 8.74 7.96 -25.03
N GLU A 123 8.73 6.68 -24.64
CA GLU A 123 7.51 5.97 -24.23
C GLU A 123 6.97 6.53 -22.92
N ARG A 124 7.83 6.78 -21.94
CA ARG A 124 7.43 7.39 -20.66
C ARG A 124 6.96 8.84 -20.83
N LYS A 125 7.60 9.61 -21.74
CA LYS A 125 7.11 10.95 -22.13
C LYS A 125 5.72 10.89 -22.76
N MET A 126 5.50 9.94 -23.67
CA MET A 126 4.18 9.72 -24.27
C MET A 126 3.15 9.38 -23.21
N ALA A 127 3.45 8.47 -22.28
CA ALA A 127 2.57 8.13 -21.18
C ALA A 127 2.23 9.36 -20.31
N LYS A 128 3.23 10.17 -19.98
CA LYS A 128 3.06 11.44 -19.24
C LYS A 128 2.15 12.42 -19.98
N GLN A 129 2.30 12.56 -21.30
CA GLN A 129 1.43 13.42 -22.13
C GLN A 129 -0.02 12.92 -22.19
N ILE A 130 -0.23 11.61 -22.28
CA ILE A 130 -1.56 10.99 -22.29
C ILE A 130 -2.27 11.19 -20.96
N ILE A 131 -1.60 10.92 -19.85
CA ILE A 131 -2.18 10.95 -18.50
C ILE A 131 -2.37 12.39 -18.01
N GLY A 132 -1.42 13.28 -18.32
CA GLY A 132 -1.34 14.64 -17.84
C GLY A 132 -0.19 14.82 -16.84
N GLU A 133 0.52 15.95 -16.95
CA GLU A 133 1.71 16.21 -16.13
C GLU A 133 1.42 16.34 -14.64
N ASP A 134 0.24 16.85 -14.30
CA ASP A 134 -0.25 17.06 -12.95
C ASP A 134 -0.62 15.78 -12.21
N LYS A 135 -0.90 14.70 -12.97
CA LYS A 135 -1.32 13.39 -12.45
C LYS A 135 -0.27 12.30 -12.59
N PHE A 136 0.77 12.49 -13.39
CA PHE A 136 1.78 11.47 -13.69
C PHE A 136 3.01 11.62 -12.80
N PHE A 137 3.26 10.63 -11.93
CA PHE A 137 4.41 10.59 -11.01
C PHE A 137 5.33 9.42 -11.35
N GLU A 138 6.44 9.70 -12.07
CA GLU A 138 7.42 8.71 -12.49
C GLU A 138 8.32 8.34 -11.31
N ILE A 139 8.26 7.09 -10.89
CA ILE A 139 9.11 6.53 -9.83
C ILE A 139 10.10 5.56 -10.45
N PHE A 140 11.36 5.89 -10.39
CA PHE A 140 12.45 5.04 -10.88
C PHE A 140 12.89 4.06 -9.80
N ILE A 141 12.62 2.76 -10.03
CA ILE A 141 13.13 1.68 -9.18
C ILE A 141 14.53 1.34 -9.64
N ASN A 142 15.49 2.07 -9.07
CA ASN A 142 16.90 2.05 -9.42
C ASN A 142 17.62 0.89 -8.72
N THR A 143 17.58 -0.27 -9.34
CA THR A 143 18.28 -1.48 -8.89
C THR A 143 19.40 -1.80 -9.89
N PRO A 144 20.64 -2.00 -9.43
CA PRO A 144 21.74 -2.43 -10.30
C PRO A 144 21.41 -3.71 -11.08
N LEU A 145 21.93 -3.79 -12.33
CA LEU A 145 21.62 -4.90 -13.23
C LEU A 145 22.07 -6.25 -12.64
N ASP A 146 23.26 -6.31 -12.08
CA ASP A 146 23.80 -7.50 -11.42
C ASP A 146 22.92 -8.02 -10.29
N LEU A 147 22.33 -7.10 -9.51
CA LEU A 147 21.38 -7.45 -8.45
C LEU A 147 20.04 -7.92 -9.04
N CYS A 148 19.55 -7.29 -10.11
CA CYS A 148 18.35 -7.76 -10.81
C CYS A 148 18.55 -9.17 -11.38
N GLU A 149 19.72 -9.41 -11.98
CA GLU A 149 20.10 -10.70 -12.54
C GLU A 149 20.30 -11.76 -11.46
N SER A 150 20.91 -11.43 -10.31
CA SER A 150 21.03 -12.35 -9.18
C SER A 150 19.70 -12.76 -8.56
N ARG A 151 18.74 -11.83 -8.53
CA ARG A 151 17.37 -12.11 -8.04
C ARG A 151 16.59 -13.01 -8.97
N ASP A 152 16.62 -12.74 -10.25
CA ASP A 152 15.94 -13.40 -11.39
C ASP A 152 14.73 -14.30 -11.00
N PRO A 153 13.69 -13.77 -10.36
CA PRO A 153 12.61 -14.56 -9.76
C PRO A 153 11.81 -15.40 -10.78
N LYS A 154 11.91 -15.04 -12.05
CA LYS A 154 11.21 -15.70 -13.17
C LYS A 154 12.13 -16.49 -14.09
N GLY A 155 13.44 -16.51 -13.82
CA GLY A 155 14.46 -17.16 -14.66
C GLY A 155 14.62 -16.52 -16.04
N LEU A 156 14.20 -15.24 -16.20
CA LEU A 156 14.23 -14.55 -17.50
C LEU A 156 15.65 -14.12 -17.90
N TYR A 157 16.46 -13.66 -16.96
CA TYR A 157 17.87 -13.32 -17.21
C TYR A 157 18.65 -14.54 -17.65
N LYS A 158 18.47 -15.67 -16.97
CA LYS A 158 19.10 -16.94 -17.35
C LYS A 158 18.74 -17.34 -18.79
N LYS A 159 17.47 -17.22 -19.17
CA LYS A 159 17.01 -17.50 -20.54
C LYS A 159 17.57 -16.52 -21.56
N ALA A 160 17.61 -15.24 -21.24
CA ALA A 160 18.18 -14.20 -22.10
C ALA A 160 19.68 -14.43 -22.34
N ARG A 161 20.47 -14.73 -21.29
CA ARG A 161 21.90 -15.07 -21.42
C ARG A 161 22.14 -16.33 -22.26
N MET A 162 21.19 -17.27 -22.30
CA MET A 162 21.22 -18.45 -23.16
C MET A 162 20.73 -18.17 -24.60
N GLY A 163 20.40 -16.91 -24.95
CA GLY A 163 19.86 -16.54 -26.27
C GLY A 163 18.44 -17.02 -26.54
N GLN A 164 17.71 -17.49 -25.52
CA GLN A 164 16.34 -17.99 -25.65
C GLN A 164 15.28 -16.87 -25.67
N ILE A 165 15.63 -15.70 -25.18
CA ILE A 165 14.77 -14.51 -25.20
C ILE A 165 15.57 -13.39 -25.87
N PRO A 166 15.28 -13.05 -27.13
CA PRO A 166 15.93 -11.94 -27.83
C PRO A 166 15.40 -10.59 -27.34
N MET A 167 16.19 -9.54 -27.52
CA MET A 167 15.83 -8.16 -27.20
C MET A 167 15.42 -7.96 -25.73
N PHE A 168 16.08 -8.68 -24.81
CA PHE A 168 15.78 -8.58 -23.39
C PHE A 168 16.40 -7.31 -22.80
N THR A 169 15.55 -6.48 -22.18
CA THR A 169 15.99 -5.20 -21.60
C THR A 169 17.03 -5.39 -20.49
N GLY A 170 18.16 -4.73 -20.63
CA GLY A 170 19.30 -4.84 -19.74
C GLY A 170 20.36 -5.86 -20.18
N ILE A 171 20.08 -6.68 -21.20
CA ILE A 171 21.05 -7.63 -21.81
C ILE A 171 21.36 -7.19 -23.24
N ASP A 172 20.47 -7.39 -24.18
CA ASP A 172 20.61 -7.06 -25.62
C ASP A 172 19.75 -5.86 -26.04
N SER A 173 18.89 -5.37 -25.17
CA SER A 173 18.11 -4.14 -25.37
C SER A 173 18.41 -3.15 -24.26
N ALA A 174 18.50 -1.87 -24.60
CA ALA A 174 18.82 -0.83 -23.66
C ALA A 174 17.69 -0.54 -22.66
N TYR A 175 18.04 -0.11 -21.47
CA TYR A 175 17.17 0.60 -20.56
C TYR A 175 17.67 2.03 -20.40
N GLU A 176 16.87 2.98 -20.86
CA GLU A 176 17.17 4.41 -20.74
C GLU A 176 16.68 4.92 -19.38
N GLN A 177 17.61 5.19 -18.48
CA GLN A 177 17.25 5.70 -17.15
C GLN A 177 16.50 7.03 -17.25
N PRO A 178 15.49 7.27 -16.41
CA PRO A 178 14.82 8.57 -16.33
C PRO A 178 15.82 9.68 -15.98
N LEU A 179 15.77 10.79 -16.72
CA LEU A 179 16.65 11.93 -16.46
C LEU A 179 16.22 12.71 -15.22
N ASN A 180 14.92 12.92 -15.05
CA ASN A 180 14.32 13.67 -13.96
C ASN A 180 13.05 12.94 -13.48
N PRO A 181 13.18 11.78 -12.83
CA PRO A 181 12.04 11.11 -12.25
C PRO A 181 11.48 11.93 -11.06
N TYR A 182 10.20 11.78 -10.76
CA TYR A 182 9.63 12.38 -9.56
C TYR A 182 10.32 11.88 -8.28
N LEU A 183 10.66 10.59 -8.25
CA LEU A 183 11.44 9.99 -7.17
C LEU A 183 12.28 8.81 -7.70
N SER A 184 13.48 8.63 -7.16
CA SER A 184 14.33 7.46 -7.42
C SER A 184 14.48 6.65 -6.13
N ILE A 185 14.19 5.35 -6.19
CA ILE A 185 14.26 4.41 -5.07
C ILE A 185 15.36 3.38 -5.35
N ASN A 186 16.37 3.35 -4.50
CA ASN A 186 17.35 2.27 -4.49
C ASN A 186 16.81 1.10 -3.67
N THR A 187 16.83 -0.11 -4.25
CA THR A 187 16.31 -1.32 -3.60
C THR A 187 17.40 -2.31 -3.17
N ASP A 188 18.65 -1.87 -3.13
CA ASP A 188 19.79 -2.72 -2.83
C ASP A 188 19.66 -3.35 -1.43
N ASN A 189 19.42 -2.50 -0.42
CA ASN A 189 19.27 -2.95 0.98
C ASN A 189 17.95 -2.48 1.61
N THR A 190 16.90 -2.24 0.80
CA THR A 190 15.64 -1.67 1.27
C THR A 190 14.50 -2.67 1.09
N GLN A 191 13.70 -2.86 2.14
CA GLN A 191 12.49 -3.67 2.07
C GLN A 191 11.42 -2.96 1.21
N ALA A 192 10.59 -3.75 0.53
CA ALA A 192 9.50 -3.20 -0.29
C ALA A 192 8.53 -2.32 0.53
N PHE A 193 8.28 -2.68 1.79
CA PHE A 193 7.47 -1.90 2.73
C PHE A 193 8.03 -0.49 2.92
N ASP A 194 9.33 -0.37 3.18
CA ASP A 194 9.99 0.92 3.42
C ASP A 194 10.05 1.76 2.14
N SER A 195 10.32 1.11 1.00
CA SER A 195 10.28 1.76 -0.32
C SER A 195 8.90 2.35 -0.61
N ALA A 196 7.83 1.58 -0.38
CA ALA A 196 6.45 2.04 -0.55
C ALA A 196 6.11 3.20 0.38
N LYS A 197 6.52 3.12 1.65
CA LYS A 197 6.34 4.18 2.65
C LYS A 197 7.03 5.48 2.25
N VAL A 198 8.25 5.41 1.72
CA VAL A 198 8.99 6.59 1.22
C VAL A 198 8.22 7.23 0.06
N ILE A 199 7.73 6.44 -0.90
CA ILE A 199 6.96 6.94 -2.06
C ILE A 199 5.66 7.64 -1.58
N ILE A 200 4.90 7.00 -0.72
CA ILE A 200 3.63 7.54 -0.20
C ILE A 200 3.87 8.84 0.58
N ASN A 201 4.86 8.85 1.49
CA ASN A 201 5.18 10.02 2.28
C ASN A 201 5.61 11.20 1.41
N HIS A 202 6.38 10.95 0.34
CA HIS A 202 6.79 11.98 -0.61
C HIS A 202 5.58 12.57 -1.35
N LEU A 203 4.67 11.73 -1.83
CA LEU A 203 3.42 12.16 -2.47
C LEU A 203 2.50 12.96 -1.52
N ILE A 204 2.47 12.61 -0.23
CA ILE A 204 1.72 13.35 0.79
C ILE A 204 2.38 14.71 1.06
N SER A 205 3.71 14.76 1.26
CA SER A 205 4.44 16.00 1.53
C SER A 205 4.28 17.04 0.43
N ASP A 206 4.22 16.57 -0.82
CA ASP A 206 4.00 17.42 -1.99
C ASP A 206 2.52 17.72 -2.29
N SER A 207 1.62 17.35 -1.36
CA SER A 207 0.16 17.51 -1.52
C SER A 207 -0.43 16.84 -2.77
N LYS A 208 0.25 15.83 -3.31
CA LYS A 208 -0.21 15.03 -4.46
C LYS A 208 -1.14 13.92 -4.03
N LEU A 209 -0.92 13.43 -2.81
CA LEU A 209 -1.80 12.46 -2.16
C LEU A 209 -2.35 13.10 -0.87
N MET A 210 -3.64 12.95 -0.64
CA MET A 210 -4.22 13.38 0.63
C MET A 210 -3.79 12.36 1.72
N SER A 211 -3.21 12.85 2.80
CA SER A 211 -3.15 12.07 4.04
C SER A 211 -4.57 11.60 4.37
N SER A 212 -4.70 10.46 5.03
CA SER A 212 -5.99 9.84 5.31
C SER A 212 -7.12 10.85 5.55
N THR A 213 -8.28 10.63 4.96
CA THR A 213 -9.43 11.52 5.17
C THR A 213 -9.74 11.61 6.65
N LYS A 214 -10.24 12.75 7.11
CA LYS A 214 -10.61 13.00 8.53
C LYS A 214 -11.47 11.91 9.18
N GLU A 215 -12.10 11.02 8.40
CA GLU A 215 -12.85 9.86 8.91
C GLU A 215 -11.95 8.67 9.23
N VAL A 216 -10.85 8.44 8.51
CA VAL A 216 -9.81 7.47 8.91
C VAL A 216 -9.00 8.05 10.07
N ASP A 217 -8.73 9.36 10.10
CA ASP A 217 -8.20 10.07 11.27
C ASP A 217 -9.14 9.98 12.50
N ASN A 218 -10.46 9.82 12.31
CA ASN A 218 -11.37 9.53 13.42
C ASN A 218 -11.44 8.05 13.79
N LEU A 219 -11.07 7.11 12.89
CA LEU A 219 -10.87 5.70 13.24
C LEU A 219 -9.49 5.45 13.88
N ASP A 220 -8.43 6.11 13.40
CA ASP A 220 -7.10 6.07 14.04
C ASP A 220 -7.00 6.97 15.29
N LYS A 221 -7.89 7.95 15.46
CA LYS A 221 -8.10 8.68 16.72
C LYS A 221 -8.88 7.89 17.76
N LYS A 222 -9.39 6.71 17.46
CA LYS A 222 -9.68 5.72 18.48
C LYS A 222 -8.35 5.30 19.08
N LYS A 223 -8.00 5.97 20.19
CA LYS A 223 -6.77 5.73 20.92
C LYS A 223 -6.67 4.24 21.23
N THR A 224 -5.75 3.55 20.56
CA THR A 224 -5.50 2.13 20.81
C THR A 224 -4.74 2.00 22.11
N LEU A 225 -5.26 1.17 23.01
CA LEU A 225 -4.59 0.77 24.24
C LEU A 225 -4.02 -0.63 24.08
N ALA A 226 -2.72 -0.77 24.30
CA ALA A 226 -2.05 -2.06 24.42
C ALA A 226 -2.06 -2.43 25.91
N ILE A 227 -2.72 -3.52 26.25
CA ILE A 227 -2.91 -3.95 27.65
C ILE A 227 -2.16 -5.26 27.82
N ASP A 228 -1.27 -5.33 28.81
CA ASP A 228 -0.64 -6.59 29.17
C ASP A 228 -1.66 -7.56 29.78
N PHE A 229 -1.37 -8.84 29.65
CA PHE A 229 -2.26 -9.89 30.10
C PHE A 229 -1.99 -10.29 31.56
N ASP A 230 -0.78 -10.78 31.84
CA ASP A 230 -0.38 -11.28 33.15
C ASP A 230 -0.13 -10.12 34.14
N GLY A 231 -0.84 -10.10 35.23
CA GLY A 231 -0.73 -9.03 36.24
C GLY A 231 -1.55 -7.77 35.98
N VAL A 232 -2.21 -7.66 34.80
CA VAL A 232 -3.09 -6.53 34.45
C VAL A 232 -4.52 -6.98 34.19
N ILE A 233 -4.75 -7.92 33.31
CA ILE A 233 -6.08 -8.53 33.05
C ILE A 233 -6.26 -9.81 33.88
N HIS A 234 -5.30 -10.71 33.82
CA HIS A 234 -5.22 -11.95 34.59
C HIS A 234 -4.51 -11.69 35.92
N LYS A 235 -5.05 -12.16 37.05
CA LYS A 235 -4.51 -11.90 38.41
C LYS A 235 -3.06 -12.31 38.60
N TYR A 236 -2.64 -13.42 37.98
CA TYR A 236 -1.27 -13.90 37.99
C TYR A 236 -0.67 -14.07 39.41
N SER A 237 -1.49 -14.53 40.39
CA SER A 237 -1.14 -14.53 41.80
C SER A 237 0.02 -15.47 42.19
N GLN A 238 0.25 -16.51 41.38
CA GLN A 238 1.27 -17.54 41.64
C GLN A 238 2.49 -17.44 40.70
N GLY A 239 2.60 -16.37 39.88
CA GLY A 239 3.66 -16.20 38.89
C GLY A 239 3.59 -17.16 37.71
N PHE A 240 4.70 -17.30 36.97
CA PHE A 240 4.73 -18.10 35.73
C PHE A 240 4.68 -19.61 36.02
N LYS A 241 3.68 -20.32 35.48
CA LYS A 241 3.46 -21.76 35.58
C LYS A 241 3.46 -22.49 34.24
N GLY A 242 3.97 -21.86 33.19
CA GLY A 242 3.94 -22.38 31.82
C GLY A 242 3.10 -21.49 30.88
N LEU A 243 3.34 -21.61 29.58
CA LEU A 243 2.66 -20.75 28.60
C LEU A 243 1.18 -21.08 28.43
N ASP A 244 0.80 -22.33 28.65
CA ASP A 244 -0.53 -22.91 28.52
C ASP A 244 -1.35 -22.91 29.83
N ASN A 245 -0.72 -22.62 30.96
CA ASN A 245 -1.36 -22.67 32.26
C ASN A 245 -1.79 -21.27 32.71
N ILE A 246 -3.09 -20.93 32.51
CA ILE A 246 -3.72 -19.70 32.98
C ILE A 246 -4.71 -20.08 34.10
N TYR A 247 -4.29 -19.96 35.34
CA TYR A 247 -4.93 -20.58 36.49
C TYR A 247 -5.82 -19.65 37.32
N ASP A 248 -5.64 -18.32 37.20
CA ASP A 248 -6.43 -17.33 37.92
C ASP A 248 -7.53 -16.75 37.04
N GLY A 249 -8.52 -16.16 37.69
CA GLY A 249 -9.52 -15.32 37.05
C GLY A 249 -9.02 -13.90 36.74
N PRO A 250 -9.92 -13.04 36.24
CA PRO A 250 -9.62 -11.64 35.98
C PRO A 250 -9.21 -10.87 37.24
N MET A 251 -8.36 -9.85 37.08
CA MET A 251 -8.08 -8.86 38.10
C MET A 251 -9.36 -8.15 38.53
N ASP A 252 -9.49 -7.82 39.80
CA ASP A 252 -10.68 -7.14 40.31
C ASP A 252 -10.94 -5.82 39.58
N GLY A 253 -12.15 -5.62 39.09
CA GLY A 253 -12.58 -4.46 38.31
C GLY A 253 -12.21 -4.50 36.82
N THR A 254 -11.66 -5.61 36.32
CA THR A 254 -11.28 -5.73 34.89
C THR A 254 -12.49 -5.58 33.97
N TYR A 255 -13.61 -6.24 34.27
CA TYR A 255 -14.80 -6.19 33.41
C TYR A 255 -15.33 -4.76 33.26
N GLU A 256 -15.52 -4.06 34.37
CA GLU A 256 -16.00 -2.68 34.42
C GLU A 256 -15.04 -1.71 33.73
N ALA A 257 -13.72 -1.93 33.91
CA ALA A 257 -12.70 -1.11 33.29
C ALA A 257 -12.67 -1.26 31.76
N LEU A 258 -12.66 -2.49 31.26
CA LEU A 258 -12.65 -2.75 29.82
C LEU A 258 -13.96 -2.26 29.16
N ALA A 259 -15.12 -2.46 29.82
CA ALA A 259 -16.41 -1.94 29.37
C ALA A 259 -16.37 -0.42 29.26
N LYS A 260 -15.88 0.27 30.28
CA LYS A 260 -15.77 1.73 30.32
C LYS A 260 -14.83 2.27 29.26
N LEU A 261 -13.66 1.67 29.10
CA LEU A 261 -12.71 2.07 28.06
C LEU A 261 -13.30 1.89 26.65
N LYS A 262 -14.06 0.84 26.42
CA LYS A 262 -14.73 0.63 25.13
C LYS A 262 -15.86 1.64 24.90
N GLU A 263 -16.64 1.99 25.93
CA GLU A 263 -17.65 3.04 25.90
C GLU A 263 -17.04 4.42 25.61
N ASP A 264 -15.87 4.72 26.22
CA ASP A 264 -15.11 5.96 25.99
C ASP A 264 -14.42 5.98 24.59
N GLY A 265 -14.63 4.93 23.78
CA GLY A 265 -14.21 4.88 22.36
C GLY A 265 -12.80 4.34 22.14
N TYR A 266 -12.14 3.72 23.12
CA TYR A 266 -10.83 3.10 22.94
C TYR A 266 -10.93 1.76 22.20
N ILE A 267 -9.89 1.45 21.41
CA ILE A 267 -9.65 0.12 20.85
C ILE A 267 -8.72 -0.60 21.81
N LEU A 268 -9.18 -1.72 22.36
CA LEU A 268 -8.45 -2.49 23.35
C LEU A 268 -7.78 -3.68 22.67
N LYS A 269 -6.48 -3.78 22.77
CA LYS A 269 -5.67 -4.89 22.25
C LYS A 269 -4.80 -5.45 23.36
N ILE A 270 -4.72 -6.78 23.43
CA ILE A 270 -3.83 -7.45 24.40
C ILE A 270 -2.47 -7.67 23.75
N LEU A 271 -1.42 -7.33 24.48
CA LEU A 271 -0.03 -7.63 24.14
C LEU A 271 0.55 -8.58 25.20
N SER A 272 0.88 -9.82 24.83
CA SER A 272 1.44 -10.79 25.74
C SER A 272 2.41 -11.72 25.03
N SER A 273 3.38 -12.24 25.78
CA SER A 273 4.30 -13.28 25.30
C SER A 273 3.68 -14.69 25.22
N ARG A 274 2.48 -14.88 25.78
CA ARG A 274 1.76 -16.15 25.72
C ARG A 274 1.20 -16.40 24.30
N PRO A 275 1.07 -17.67 23.85
CA PRO A 275 0.35 -17.98 22.63
C PRO A 275 -1.08 -17.44 22.69
N LYS A 276 -1.49 -16.75 21.61
CA LYS A 276 -2.78 -16.04 21.53
C LYS A 276 -4.00 -16.96 21.73
N GLU A 277 -3.88 -18.22 21.32
CA GLU A 277 -4.94 -19.22 21.40
C GLU A 277 -5.39 -19.44 22.84
N TYR A 278 -4.47 -19.49 23.79
CA TYR A 278 -4.78 -19.69 25.21
C TYR A 278 -5.41 -18.44 25.83
N ILE A 279 -4.95 -17.25 25.42
CA ILE A 279 -5.53 -15.99 25.90
C ILE A 279 -6.94 -15.81 25.36
N ILE A 280 -7.18 -16.08 24.07
CA ILE A 280 -8.52 -15.98 23.45
C ILE A 280 -9.50 -16.89 24.18
N LYS A 281 -9.14 -18.17 24.39
CA LYS A 281 -9.98 -19.12 25.11
C LYS A 281 -10.29 -18.64 26.54
N TRP A 282 -9.27 -18.16 27.24
CA TRP A 282 -9.47 -17.63 28.62
C TRP A 282 -10.39 -16.38 28.64
N LEU A 283 -10.26 -15.49 27.64
CA LEU A 283 -11.15 -14.32 27.52
C LEU A 283 -12.61 -14.74 27.30
N GLU A 284 -12.85 -15.74 26.46
CA GLU A 284 -14.18 -16.31 26.20
C GLU A 284 -14.77 -16.94 27.49
N GLU A 285 -13.99 -17.74 28.19
CA GLU A 285 -14.39 -18.37 29.46
C GLU A 285 -14.74 -17.35 30.56
N ASN A 286 -14.15 -16.14 30.50
CA ASN A 286 -14.38 -15.04 31.46
C ASN A 286 -15.30 -13.93 30.90
N ASN A 287 -15.93 -14.10 29.73
CA ASN A 287 -16.82 -13.14 29.06
C ASN A 287 -16.17 -11.76 28.79
N LEU A 288 -14.87 -11.73 28.50
CA LEU A 288 -14.07 -10.52 28.23
C LEU A 288 -13.74 -10.34 26.74
N ASP A 289 -13.91 -11.37 25.92
CA ASP A 289 -13.64 -11.41 24.47
C ASP A 289 -14.32 -10.27 23.71
N LYS A 290 -15.56 -9.93 24.08
CA LYS A 290 -16.36 -8.84 23.47
C LYS A 290 -15.74 -7.44 23.62
N PHE A 291 -14.82 -7.23 24.56
CA PHE A 291 -14.14 -5.95 24.76
C PHE A 291 -12.86 -5.84 23.98
N VAL A 292 -12.20 -6.95 23.67
CA VAL A 292 -10.88 -7.03 23.06
C VAL A 292 -10.98 -7.17 21.55
N SER A 293 -10.31 -6.30 20.81
CA SER A 293 -10.33 -6.33 19.34
C SER A 293 -9.25 -7.24 18.75
N GLU A 294 -8.16 -7.46 19.48
CA GLU A 294 -7.02 -8.27 19.01
C GLU A 294 -6.18 -8.76 20.18
N VAL A 295 -5.60 -9.95 20.05
CA VAL A 295 -4.55 -10.48 20.92
C VAL A 295 -3.30 -10.67 20.08
N SER A 296 -2.17 -10.09 20.49
CA SER A 296 -0.91 -10.12 19.76
C SER A 296 0.25 -10.50 20.67
N ASN A 297 1.18 -11.29 20.13
CA ASN A 297 2.48 -11.57 20.77
C ASN A 297 3.63 -10.71 20.19
N HIS A 298 3.31 -9.78 19.28
CA HIS A 298 4.26 -8.83 18.72
C HIS A 298 3.82 -7.41 19.05
N LYS A 299 4.80 -6.56 19.39
CA LYS A 299 4.56 -5.15 19.69
C LYS A 299 3.95 -4.44 18.47
N PHE A 300 2.87 -3.69 18.68
CA PHE A 300 2.14 -2.92 17.68
C PHE A 300 2.03 -1.45 18.13
N PRO A 301 1.80 -0.49 17.23
CA PRO A 301 1.58 0.91 17.60
C PRO A 301 0.33 1.05 18.49
N ALA A 302 0.50 1.70 19.65
CA ALA A 302 -0.58 2.02 20.57
C ALA A 302 -0.38 3.41 21.16
N SER A 303 -1.48 4.09 21.54
CA SER A 303 -1.43 5.41 22.18
C SER A 303 -0.91 5.31 23.61
N LEU A 304 -1.14 4.18 24.28
CA LEU A 304 -0.66 3.89 25.61
C LEU A 304 -0.46 2.38 25.78
N TYR A 305 0.58 1.99 26.49
CA TYR A 305 0.84 0.62 26.94
C TYR A 305 0.55 0.54 28.45
N ILE A 306 -0.42 -0.29 28.83
CA ILE A 306 -0.79 -0.57 30.23
C ILE A 306 -0.11 -1.88 30.60
N ASP A 307 0.89 -1.81 31.47
CA ASP A 307 1.79 -2.91 31.80
C ASP A 307 2.15 -2.79 33.29
N ASP A 308 2.25 -3.90 33.99
CA ASP A 308 2.62 -3.94 35.41
C ASP A 308 4.07 -3.46 35.69
N ARG A 309 4.90 -3.48 34.66
CA ARG A 309 6.33 -3.09 34.72
C ARG A 309 6.62 -1.72 34.11
N GLY A 310 5.76 -1.24 33.17
CA GLY A 310 5.99 0.02 32.45
C GLY A 310 5.20 1.19 33.00
N PHE A 311 3.90 1.13 32.93
CA PHE A 311 2.97 2.09 33.54
C PHE A 311 2.49 1.51 34.86
N ASN A 312 3.19 1.76 35.95
CA ASN A 312 2.96 1.30 37.33
C ASN A 312 1.46 0.98 37.63
N PHE A 313 0.93 -0.08 36.98
CA PHE A 313 -0.44 -0.53 37.16
C PHE A 313 -0.58 -1.07 38.57
N LYS A 314 -1.36 -0.38 39.40
CA LYS A 314 -1.67 -0.82 40.78
C LYS A 314 -3.09 -1.37 40.86
N ASN A 315 -4.04 -0.70 40.21
CA ASN A 315 -5.43 -1.10 40.13
C ASN A 315 -6.16 -0.31 39.04
N TRP A 316 -7.30 -0.78 38.61
CA TRP A 316 -8.06 -0.18 37.52
C TRP A 316 -8.65 1.20 37.86
N SER A 317 -9.03 1.48 39.12
CA SER A 317 -9.55 2.79 39.52
C SER A 317 -8.52 3.89 39.29
N GLN A 318 -7.26 3.67 39.67
CA GLN A 318 -6.18 4.61 39.47
C GLN A 318 -5.78 4.70 37.98
N CYS A 319 -5.78 3.57 37.26
CA CYS A 319 -5.45 3.51 35.86
C CYS A 319 -6.42 4.35 35.01
N LEU A 320 -7.74 4.22 35.21
CA LEU A 320 -8.75 4.99 34.50
C LEU A 320 -8.64 6.50 34.74
N THR A 321 -8.28 6.91 35.94
CA THR A 321 -8.06 8.33 36.26
C THR A 321 -6.85 8.88 35.49
N ASN A 322 -5.77 8.12 35.44
CA ASN A 322 -4.52 8.54 34.81
C ASN A 322 -4.60 8.55 33.29
N ILE A 323 -5.31 7.59 32.65
CA ILE A 323 -5.49 7.53 31.19
C ILE A 323 -6.07 8.85 30.66
N LYS A 324 -7.08 9.42 31.32
CA LYS A 324 -7.68 10.71 30.94
C LYS A 324 -6.70 11.88 31.00
N THR A 325 -5.67 11.80 31.83
CA THR A 325 -4.65 12.84 32.00
C THR A 325 -3.53 12.70 30.97
N PHE A 326 -3.13 11.47 30.63
CA PHE A 326 -2.03 11.20 29.70
C PHE A 326 -2.42 11.31 28.22
N LEU A 327 -3.72 11.19 27.89
CA LEU A 327 -4.20 11.17 26.50
C LEU A 327 -4.94 12.48 26.11
N LYS A 328 -4.84 13.54 26.92
CA LYS A 328 -5.21 14.90 26.54
C LYS A 328 -4.08 15.53 25.72
#